data_6ccb2d83da6917efbecdd8ed7a2e3048
#
_entry.id   6ccb2d83da6917efbecdd8ed7a2e3048
#
_cell.length_a   1.000
_cell.length_b   1.000
_cell.length_c   1.000
_cell.angle_alpha   90.00
_cell.angle_beta   90.00
_cell.angle_gamma   90.00
#
_symmetry.space_group_name_H-M   'P 1'
#
loop_
_entity.id
_entity.type
_entity.pdbx_description
1 polymer ?
#
loop_
_entity_poly.entity_id
_entity_poly.type
_entity_poly.pdbx_seq_one_letter_code
_entity_poly.pdbx_strand_id
1 'polypeptide(L)'
;LYTTGDDLNTAIGQKIRDIETEYLSWTDEDSQIAKLNAASGETTEVSDELAGYLEKIFQLAKDSNGAFDPTIGKIIRLWDITGENPHVPEQSELDELLKDVGYQKVSLDGDKVTLEKGATLDLGATGKGIGCDSILEYLETQKDVSAALMNLGGSSVMTYGSKPDGSSWNVAVTDPRAENDDDYLGVVALNGTEFLSTSGDYEKYFIEDGVRYHHIMDPSTGYPAKSGVTGVTVVCDTGLEADALSTACFVLGVEKGAELLKTYGADGLFVDEDHHVYLTEGMKERFSLLADSYSVEDILE
;
A
#
# COMPACT_ATOMS: atom_id res chain seq x y z
N LEU A 1 -3.50 19.67 11.00
CA LEU A 1 -2.85 19.65 12.33
C LEU A 1 -3.65 20.46 13.35
N TYR A 2 -3.84 19.91 14.53
CA TYR A 2 -4.30 20.62 15.72
C TYR A 2 -3.11 20.89 16.63
N THR A 3 -2.52 22.08 16.50
CA THR A 3 -1.31 22.49 17.22
C THR A 3 -1.48 23.89 17.82
N THR A 4 -0.79 24.14 18.93
CA THR A 4 -0.60 25.50 19.52
C THR A 4 0.79 26.05 19.22
N GLY A 5 1.65 25.28 18.55
CA GLY A 5 3.02 25.61 18.19
C GLY A 5 3.17 26.09 16.73
N ASP A 6 4.38 25.97 16.23
CA ASP A 6 4.77 26.39 14.88
C ASP A 6 4.14 25.50 13.79
N ASP A 7 4.15 25.99 12.54
CA ASP A 7 3.76 25.23 11.37
C ASP A 7 4.80 24.15 11.06
N LEU A 8 4.37 22.87 11.14
CA LEU A 8 5.22 21.70 10.92
C LEU A 8 5.21 21.19 9.47
N ASN A 9 4.43 21.79 8.56
CA ASN A 9 4.26 21.29 7.20
C ASN A 9 5.61 21.19 6.44
N THR A 10 6.51 22.14 6.63
CA THR A 10 7.85 22.11 6.01
C THR A 10 8.69 20.93 6.52
N ALA A 11 8.68 20.68 7.83
CA ALA A 11 9.43 19.59 8.44
C ALA A 11 8.84 18.21 8.03
N ILE A 12 7.52 18.08 8.01
CA ILE A 12 6.83 16.87 7.55
C ILE A 12 7.16 16.60 6.08
N GLY A 13 7.05 17.63 5.22
CA GLY A 13 7.40 17.48 3.81
C GLY A 13 8.88 17.13 3.58
N GLN A 14 9.79 17.58 4.46
CA GLN A 14 11.19 17.18 4.38
C GLN A 14 11.37 15.71 4.77
N LYS A 15 10.73 15.24 5.83
CA LYS A 15 10.77 13.82 6.23
C LYS A 15 10.33 12.87 5.12
N ILE A 16 9.23 13.19 4.43
CA ILE A 16 8.76 12.38 3.30
C ILE A 16 9.82 12.32 2.19
N ARG A 17 10.45 13.44 1.86
CA ARG A 17 11.55 13.48 0.88
C ARG A 17 12.76 12.68 1.32
N ASP A 18 13.14 12.78 2.59
CA ASP A 18 14.28 12.06 3.15
C ASP A 18 14.08 10.55 3.04
N ILE A 19 12.88 10.04 3.40
CA ILE A 19 12.53 8.63 3.23
C ILE A 19 12.63 8.19 1.77
N GLU A 20 12.06 8.96 0.86
CA GLU A 20 12.12 8.66 -0.59
C GLU A 20 13.57 8.59 -1.05
N THR A 21 14.37 9.62 -0.77
CA THR A 21 15.74 9.73 -1.31
C THR A 21 16.76 8.85 -0.58
N GLU A 22 16.61 8.66 0.73
CA GLU A 22 17.57 7.85 1.50
C GLU A 22 17.31 6.35 1.42
N TYR A 23 16.04 5.95 1.38
CA TYR A 23 15.66 4.54 1.51
C TYR A 23 15.00 3.96 0.28
N LEU A 24 13.88 4.56 -0.20
CA LEU A 24 12.91 3.84 -1.02
C LEU A 24 13.09 4.00 -2.52
N SER A 25 13.66 5.11 -2.99
CA SER A 25 13.79 5.38 -4.42
C SER A 25 14.63 4.30 -5.10
N TRP A 26 14.08 3.69 -6.15
CA TRP A 26 14.83 2.78 -7.00
C TRP A 26 15.55 3.49 -8.17
N THR A 27 15.28 4.79 -8.36
CA THR A 27 15.86 5.64 -9.43
C THR A 27 16.94 6.57 -8.93
N ASP A 28 16.94 6.93 -7.64
CA ASP A 28 17.97 7.75 -7.03
C ASP A 28 19.15 6.84 -6.63
N GLU A 29 20.28 6.98 -7.31
CA GLU A 29 21.48 6.17 -7.11
C GLU A 29 22.05 6.26 -5.67
N ASP A 30 21.68 7.30 -4.94
CA ASP A 30 22.10 7.49 -3.55
C ASP A 30 21.20 6.75 -2.55
N SER A 31 20.01 6.31 -2.94
CA SER A 31 19.11 5.56 -2.06
C SER A 31 19.63 4.16 -1.75
N GLN A 32 19.22 3.60 -0.61
CA GLN A 32 19.66 2.27 -0.21
C GLN A 32 19.04 1.16 -1.09
N ILE A 33 17.78 1.31 -1.51
CA ILE A 33 17.14 0.33 -2.42
C ILE A 33 17.80 0.34 -3.80
N ALA A 34 18.16 1.50 -4.35
CA ALA A 34 18.88 1.54 -5.63
C ALA A 34 20.26 0.87 -5.52
N LYS A 35 20.99 1.11 -4.43
CA LYS A 35 22.28 0.43 -4.16
C LYS A 35 22.15 -1.08 -4.02
N LEU A 36 21.12 -1.55 -3.29
CA LEU A 36 20.80 -2.98 -3.20
C LEU A 36 20.53 -3.60 -4.58
N ASN A 37 19.72 -2.93 -5.39
CA ASN A 37 19.36 -3.38 -6.73
C ASN A 37 20.61 -3.43 -7.66
N ALA A 38 21.48 -2.44 -7.55
CA ALA A 38 22.73 -2.39 -8.33
C ALA A 38 23.72 -3.51 -7.92
N ALA A 39 23.70 -3.91 -6.64
CA ALA A 39 24.55 -4.97 -6.07
C ALA A 39 23.90 -6.37 -6.14
N SER A 40 22.85 -6.55 -6.94
CA SER A 40 22.15 -7.86 -7.06
C SER A 40 23.10 -9.02 -7.35
N GLY A 41 23.09 -10.03 -6.49
CA GLY A 41 24.04 -11.15 -6.45
C GLY A 41 25.14 -11.02 -5.38
N GLU A 42 25.20 -9.90 -4.66
CA GLU A 42 26.14 -9.64 -3.58
C GLU A 42 25.40 -9.30 -2.28
N THR A 43 26.06 -9.50 -1.13
CA THR A 43 25.53 -9.07 0.17
C THR A 43 25.88 -7.60 0.41
N THR A 44 24.87 -6.80 0.76
CA THR A 44 24.98 -5.37 1.03
C THR A 44 24.50 -5.08 2.45
N GLU A 45 25.21 -4.22 3.19
CA GLU A 45 24.75 -3.70 4.47
C GLU A 45 23.80 -2.51 4.24
N VAL A 46 22.68 -2.50 4.95
CA VAL A 46 21.70 -1.41 4.96
C VAL A 46 21.61 -0.80 6.36
N SER A 47 20.93 0.33 6.49
CA SER A 47 20.67 0.90 7.82
C SER A 47 19.71 0.01 8.63
N ASP A 48 19.81 0.08 9.96
CA ASP A 48 18.90 -0.62 10.87
C ASP A 48 17.42 -0.26 10.57
N GLU A 49 17.17 0.98 10.17
CA GLU A 49 15.83 1.46 9.82
C GLU A 49 15.29 0.75 8.57
N LEU A 50 16.06 0.71 7.47
CA LEU A 50 15.64 -0.02 6.28
C LEU A 50 15.54 -1.52 6.54
N ALA A 51 16.45 -2.10 7.32
CA ALA A 51 16.38 -3.50 7.71
C ALA A 51 15.06 -3.81 8.44
N GLY A 52 14.64 -2.95 9.36
CA GLY A 52 13.37 -3.07 10.06
C GLY A 52 12.14 -2.99 9.13
N TYR A 53 12.16 -2.11 8.10
CA TYR A 53 11.10 -2.09 7.09
C TYR A 53 11.09 -3.37 6.26
N LEU A 54 12.27 -3.83 5.81
CA LEU A 54 12.39 -5.04 5.00
C LEU A 54 11.93 -6.29 5.75
N GLU A 55 12.22 -6.40 7.04
CA GLU A 55 11.77 -7.51 7.88
C GLU A 55 10.24 -7.65 7.88
N LYS A 56 9.53 -6.54 8.10
CA LYS A 56 8.05 -6.51 8.06
C LYS A 56 7.51 -6.80 6.66
N ILE A 57 8.11 -6.21 5.62
CA ILE A 57 7.75 -6.39 4.21
C ILE A 57 7.87 -7.86 3.80
N PHE A 58 8.99 -8.52 4.14
CA PHE A 58 9.19 -9.93 3.79
C PHE A 58 8.33 -10.88 4.64
N GLN A 59 8.04 -10.52 5.89
CA GLN A 59 7.07 -11.28 6.68
C GLN A 59 5.69 -11.25 6.01
N LEU A 60 5.23 -10.08 5.58
CA LEU A 60 3.94 -9.95 4.90
C LEU A 60 3.93 -10.62 3.52
N ALA A 61 5.03 -10.53 2.75
CA ALA A 61 5.18 -11.28 1.50
C ALA A 61 5.03 -12.78 1.71
N LYS A 62 5.60 -13.31 2.79
CA LYS A 62 5.48 -14.72 3.19
C LYS A 62 4.05 -15.06 3.62
N ASP A 63 3.43 -14.24 4.48
CA ASP A 63 2.11 -14.51 5.05
C ASP A 63 1.00 -14.40 3.99
N SER A 64 1.18 -13.51 2.99
CA SER A 64 0.30 -13.42 1.81
C SER A 64 0.58 -14.50 0.76
N ASN A 65 1.55 -15.41 1.00
CA ASN A 65 2.01 -16.41 0.05
C ASN A 65 2.44 -15.79 -1.30
N GLY A 66 3.07 -14.62 -1.26
CA GLY A 66 3.59 -13.89 -2.42
C GLY A 66 2.53 -13.09 -3.19
N ALA A 67 1.30 -12.94 -2.69
CA ALA A 67 0.32 -12.04 -3.30
C ALA A 67 0.76 -10.56 -3.20
N PHE A 68 1.47 -10.22 -2.14
CA PHE A 68 2.31 -9.04 -2.06
C PHE A 68 3.78 -9.48 -2.18
N ASP A 69 4.50 -8.97 -3.16
CA ASP A 69 5.91 -9.32 -3.37
C ASP A 69 6.72 -8.09 -3.81
N PRO A 70 7.66 -7.62 -2.97
CA PRO A 70 8.45 -6.44 -3.28
C PRO A 70 9.45 -6.66 -4.43
N THR A 71 9.58 -7.89 -4.96
CA THR A 71 10.49 -8.18 -6.09
C THR A 71 9.85 -7.97 -7.46
N ILE A 72 8.56 -7.59 -7.52
CA ILE A 72 7.78 -7.42 -8.76
C ILE A 72 8.21 -6.18 -9.60
N GLY A 73 9.07 -5.31 -9.10
CA GLY A 73 9.37 -4.00 -9.67
C GLY A 73 9.76 -3.99 -11.15
N LYS A 74 10.49 -5.00 -11.64
CA LYS A 74 10.84 -5.11 -13.08
C LYS A 74 9.61 -5.30 -13.96
N ILE A 75 8.62 -6.05 -13.48
CA ILE A 75 7.35 -6.29 -14.17
C ILE A 75 6.56 -4.97 -14.23
N ILE A 76 6.44 -4.25 -13.10
CA ILE A 76 5.76 -2.95 -13.04
C ILE A 76 6.36 -1.97 -14.06
N ARG A 77 7.70 -1.91 -14.15
CA ARG A 77 8.40 -1.06 -15.11
C ARG A 77 8.20 -1.49 -16.58
N LEU A 78 8.11 -2.80 -16.85
CA LEU A 78 7.84 -3.30 -18.18
C LEU A 78 6.46 -2.87 -18.69
N TRP A 79 5.43 -2.92 -17.84
CA TRP A 79 4.09 -2.46 -18.17
C TRP A 79 3.99 -0.95 -18.38
N ASP A 80 4.83 -0.17 -17.74
CA ASP A 80 4.91 1.30 -17.79
C ASP A 80 3.57 2.02 -17.59
N ILE A 81 2.66 1.43 -16.79
CA ILE A 81 1.27 1.91 -16.62
C ILE A 81 1.21 3.37 -16.18
N THR A 82 2.17 3.81 -15.37
CA THR A 82 2.26 5.19 -14.86
C THR A 82 3.27 6.05 -15.60
N GLY A 83 3.91 5.50 -16.61
CA GLY A 83 4.94 6.17 -17.41
C GLY A 83 4.41 6.77 -18.70
N GLU A 84 5.32 7.01 -19.64
CA GLU A 84 5.01 7.69 -20.90
C GLU A 84 4.47 6.74 -21.99
N ASN A 85 4.72 5.42 -21.86
CA ASN A 85 4.42 4.44 -22.90
C ASN A 85 3.75 3.18 -22.32
N PRO A 86 2.57 3.29 -21.66
CA PRO A 86 1.86 2.12 -21.16
C PRO A 86 1.49 1.17 -22.30
N HIS A 87 1.75 -0.12 -22.10
CA HIS A 87 1.46 -1.15 -23.11
C HIS A 87 1.28 -2.52 -22.45
N VAL A 88 0.68 -3.44 -23.19
CA VAL A 88 0.61 -4.85 -22.79
C VAL A 88 1.91 -5.54 -23.27
N PRO A 89 2.77 -6.03 -22.35
CA PRO A 89 4.01 -6.70 -22.72
C PRO A 89 3.78 -8.01 -23.47
N GLU A 90 4.77 -8.40 -24.28
CA GLU A 90 4.79 -9.74 -24.86
C GLU A 90 4.99 -10.81 -23.78
N GLN A 91 4.30 -11.94 -23.89
CA GLN A 91 4.37 -13.02 -22.91
C GLN A 91 5.80 -13.50 -22.65
N SER A 92 6.64 -13.53 -23.67
CA SER A 92 8.04 -13.93 -23.55
C SER A 92 8.88 -12.99 -22.69
N GLU A 93 8.56 -11.69 -22.67
CA GLU A 93 9.22 -10.70 -21.81
C GLU A 93 8.80 -10.91 -20.36
N LEU A 94 7.51 -11.12 -20.11
CA LEU A 94 7.00 -11.46 -18.77
C LEU A 94 7.61 -12.76 -18.25
N ASP A 95 7.64 -13.82 -19.06
CA ASP A 95 8.20 -15.13 -18.68
C ASP A 95 9.70 -15.03 -18.31
N GLU A 96 10.44 -14.12 -18.95
CA GLU A 96 11.85 -13.90 -18.61
C GLU A 96 12.01 -13.17 -17.28
N LEU A 97 11.25 -12.08 -17.07
CA LEU A 97 11.35 -11.29 -15.83
C LEU A 97 10.76 -12.00 -14.61
N LEU A 98 9.73 -12.83 -14.79
CA LEU A 98 9.14 -13.62 -13.70
C LEU A 98 10.14 -14.60 -13.07
N LYS A 99 11.21 -14.97 -13.78
CA LYS A 99 12.29 -15.79 -13.19
C LYS A 99 13.03 -15.07 -12.08
N ASP A 100 13.02 -13.74 -12.08
CA ASP A 100 13.67 -12.89 -11.07
C ASP A 100 12.71 -12.49 -9.93
N VAL A 101 11.41 -12.76 -10.06
CA VAL A 101 10.39 -12.45 -9.06
C VAL A 101 10.28 -13.57 -8.03
N GLY A 102 10.08 -13.20 -6.78
CA GLY A 102 9.87 -14.09 -5.64
C GLY A 102 10.60 -13.61 -4.39
N TYR A 103 9.85 -13.31 -3.32
CA TYR A 103 10.43 -12.87 -2.04
C TYR A 103 11.47 -13.84 -1.47
N GLN A 104 11.38 -15.13 -1.81
CA GLN A 104 12.34 -16.18 -1.39
C GLN A 104 13.74 -15.97 -1.98
N LYS A 105 13.88 -15.11 -3.01
CA LYS A 105 15.16 -14.75 -3.64
C LYS A 105 15.91 -13.68 -2.86
N VAL A 106 15.36 -13.26 -1.73
CA VAL A 106 15.97 -12.28 -0.85
C VAL A 106 16.28 -12.92 0.50
N SER A 107 17.51 -12.74 0.95
CA SER A 107 17.94 -13.15 2.28
C SER A 107 18.23 -11.91 3.11
N LEU A 108 17.67 -11.85 4.31
CA LEU A 108 17.88 -10.82 5.31
C LEU A 108 18.46 -11.46 6.58
N ASP A 109 19.62 -10.98 7.04
CA ASP A 109 20.29 -11.41 8.28
C ASP A 109 20.76 -10.16 9.03
N GLY A 110 19.90 -9.64 9.92
CA GLY A 110 20.09 -8.34 10.56
C GLY A 110 20.09 -7.22 9.51
N ASP A 111 21.18 -6.48 9.43
CA ASP A 111 21.41 -5.39 8.48
C ASP A 111 21.97 -5.84 7.12
N LYS A 112 22.19 -7.16 6.94
CA LYS A 112 22.76 -7.73 5.72
C LYS A 112 21.68 -8.27 4.81
N VAL A 113 21.57 -7.68 3.63
CA VAL A 113 20.61 -8.05 2.59
C VAL A 113 21.35 -8.66 1.40
N THR A 114 20.88 -9.82 0.94
CA THR A 114 21.40 -10.45 -0.28
C THR A 114 20.24 -10.70 -1.23
N LEU A 115 20.31 -10.12 -2.42
CA LEU A 115 19.42 -10.44 -3.52
C LEU A 115 20.04 -11.54 -4.38
N GLU A 116 19.28 -12.56 -4.77
CA GLU A 116 19.72 -13.46 -5.85
C GLU A 116 20.00 -12.64 -7.12
N LYS A 117 20.97 -13.09 -7.91
CA LYS A 117 21.35 -12.39 -9.14
C LYS A 117 20.15 -12.23 -10.08
N GLY A 118 19.86 -11.01 -10.41
CA GLY A 118 18.70 -10.63 -11.24
C GLY A 118 17.51 -10.13 -10.44
N ALA A 119 17.32 -10.55 -9.19
CA ALA A 119 16.25 -10.02 -8.33
C ALA A 119 16.48 -8.54 -8.02
N THR A 120 15.39 -7.79 -7.88
CA THR A 120 15.39 -6.36 -7.50
C THR A 120 14.24 -6.09 -6.55
N LEU A 121 14.36 -5.06 -5.71
CA LEU A 121 13.32 -4.60 -4.81
C LEU A 121 12.67 -3.33 -5.35
N ASP A 122 11.36 -3.24 -5.14
CA ASP A 122 10.54 -2.05 -5.33
C ASP A 122 9.58 -1.95 -4.15
N LEU A 123 9.68 -0.87 -3.38
CA LEU A 123 8.89 -0.64 -2.17
C LEU A 123 7.74 0.36 -2.41
N GLY A 124 7.40 0.66 -3.67
CA GLY A 124 6.36 1.62 -4.03
C GLY A 124 4.98 1.34 -3.43
N ALA A 125 4.67 0.05 -3.22
CA ALA A 125 3.40 -0.37 -2.60
C ALA A 125 3.34 -0.15 -1.07
N THR A 126 4.45 0.24 -0.42
CA THR A 126 4.52 0.51 1.03
C THR A 126 5.05 1.90 1.37
N GLY A 127 5.49 2.63 0.35
CA GLY A 127 6.25 3.88 0.55
C GLY A 127 5.45 4.98 1.24
N LYS A 128 4.17 5.11 0.96
CA LYS A 128 3.30 6.10 1.62
C LYS A 128 3.01 5.72 3.06
N GLY A 129 2.79 4.43 3.33
CA GLY A 129 2.62 3.89 4.66
C GLY A 129 3.85 4.12 5.54
N ILE A 130 5.04 3.79 5.02
CA ILE A 130 6.31 4.10 5.69
C ILE A 130 6.44 5.62 5.96
N GLY A 131 6.03 6.46 4.99
CA GLY A 131 5.97 7.90 5.17
C GLY A 131 5.04 8.32 6.31
N CYS A 132 3.86 7.69 6.42
CA CYS A 132 2.94 7.93 7.53
C CYS A 132 3.53 7.51 8.88
N ASP A 133 4.18 6.33 8.96
CA ASP A 133 4.84 5.85 10.18
C ASP A 133 5.92 6.82 10.66
N SER A 134 6.77 7.29 9.75
CA SER A 134 7.82 8.28 10.08
C SER A 134 7.25 9.64 10.48
N ILE A 135 6.12 10.05 9.89
CA ILE A 135 5.43 11.28 10.32
C ILE A 135 4.86 11.09 11.73
N LEU A 136 4.29 9.92 12.03
CA LEU A 136 3.79 9.62 13.38
C LEU A 136 4.91 9.74 14.41
N GLU A 137 6.04 9.06 14.19
CA GLU A 137 7.20 9.15 15.07
C GLU A 137 7.64 10.59 15.29
N TYR A 138 7.65 11.41 14.23
CA TYR A 138 7.97 12.83 14.35
C TYR A 138 6.94 13.60 15.19
N LEU A 139 5.63 13.39 14.94
CA LEU A 139 4.57 14.07 15.67
C LEU A 139 4.59 13.74 17.16
N GLU A 140 4.92 12.52 17.53
CA GLU A 140 5.07 12.11 18.95
C GLU A 140 6.17 12.86 19.69
N THR A 141 7.17 13.38 18.97
CA THR A 141 8.19 14.25 19.57
C THR A 141 7.73 15.70 19.78
N GLN A 142 6.60 16.10 19.14
CA GLN A 142 6.10 17.47 19.15
C GLN A 142 5.10 17.69 20.29
N LYS A 143 5.53 18.33 21.38
CA LYS A 143 4.72 18.52 22.58
C LYS A 143 3.46 19.38 22.39
N ASP A 144 3.46 20.22 21.36
CA ASP A 144 2.40 21.18 21.08
C ASP A 144 1.36 20.65 20.08
N VAL A 145 1.54 19.43 19.55
CA VAL A 145 0.58 18.76 18.66
C VAL A 145 -0.29 17.81 19.47
N SER A 146 -1.58 18.03 19.44
CA SER A 146 -2.57 17.19 20.13
C SER A 146 -3.28 16.21 19.22
N ALA A 147 -3.43 16.56 17.94
CA ALA A 147 -4.10 15.73 16.95
C ALA A 147 -3.68 16.13 15.53
N ALA A 148 -3.72 15.17 14.61
CA ALA A 148 -3.44 15.39 13.20
C ALA A 148 -4.23 14.41 12.32
N LEU A 149 -4.48 14.83 11.08
CA LEU A 149 -4.84 13.95 9.97
C LEU A 149 -3.86 14.24 8.83
N MET A 150 -3.23 13.20 8.34
CA MET A 150 -2.32 13.24 7.19
C MET A 150 -2.91 12.41 6.06
N ASN A 151 -2.88 12.93 4.85
CA ASN A 151 -3.34 12.25 3.64
C ASN A 151 -2.21 12.29 2.61
N LEU A 152 -1.65 11.14 2.29
CA LEU A 152 -0.59 10.99 1.30
C LEU A 152 -1.15 10.45 -0.02
N GLY A 153 -1.44 11.37 -0.93
CA GLY A 153 -1.86 11.04 -2.29
C GLY A 153 -3.23 10.38 -2.41
N GLY A 154 -4.12 10.60 -1.46
CA GLY A 154 -5.51 10.10 -1.50
C GLY A 154 -5.71 8.68 -0.98
N SER A 155 -4.71 7.81 -1.12
CA SER A 155 -4.85 6.38 -0.80
C SER A 155 -4.29 5.97 0.56
N SER A 156 -3.39 6.74 1.17
CA SER A 156 -2.84 6.42 2.49
C SER A 156 -3.11 7.58 3.46
N VAL A 157 -3.87 7.29 4.50
CA VAL A 157 -4.31 8.25 5.51
C VAL A 157 -3.85 7.80 6.88
N MET A 158 -3.30 8.72 7.66
CA MET A 158 -2.95 8.53 9.06
C MET A 158 -3.73 9.54 9.92
N THR A 159 -4.27 9.08 11.02
CA THR A 159 -4.76 9.93 12.10
C THR A 159 -3.82 9.85 13.31
N TYR A 160 -3.68 10.95 14.04
CA TYR A 160 -2.92 11.04 15.28
C TYR A 160 -3.76 11.71 16.34
N GLY A 161 -3.91 11.06 17.48
CA GLY A 161 -4.69 11.58 18.60
C GLY A 161 -6.18 11.77 18.28
N SER A 162 -6.91 12.32 19.21
CA SER A 162 -8.35 12.56 19.09
C SER A 162 -8.66 14.00 18.74
N LYS A 163 -9.66 14.23 17.90
CA LYS A 163 -10.15 15.58 17.64
C LYS A 163 -10.55 16.28 18.94
N PRO A 164 -10.33 17.59 19.07
CA PRO A 164 -10.67 18.35 20.27
C PRO A 164 -12.13 18.29 20.68
N ASP A 165 -13.04 18.06 19.73
CA ASP A 165 -14.49 17.91 19.97
C ASP A 165 -14.91 16.48 20.33
N GLY A 166 -13.96 15.53 20.33
CA GLY A 166 -14.17 14.12 20.64
C GLY A 166 -14.85 13.32 19.52
N SER A 167 -15.09 13.91 18.36
CA SER A 167 -15.65 13.21 17.20
C SER A 167 -14.61 12.35 16.50
N SER A 168 -15.06 11.30 15.79
CA SER A 168 -14.22 10.47 14.94
C SER A 168 -13.64 11.25 13.76
N TRP A 169 -12.52 10.79 13.22
CA TRP A 169 -11.98 11.22 11.93
C TRP A 169 -12.74 10.47 10.82
N ASN A 170 -13.49 11.19 10.03
CA ASN A 170 -14.26 10.61 8.94
C ASN A 170 -13.45 10.69 7.64
N VAL A 171 -13.08 9.54 7.10
CA VAL A 171 -12.32 9.40 5.85
C VAL A 171 -13.25 8.86 4.78
N ALA A 172 -13.41 9.61 3.68
CA ALA A 172 -14.20 9.18 2.55
C ALA A 172 -13.45 8.08 1.77
N VAL A 173 -14.17 7.05 1.36
CA VAL A 173 -13.71 6.01 0.45
C VAL A 173 -14.31 6.30 -0.92
N THR A 174 -13.45 6.42 -1.93
CA THR A 174 -13.86 6.69 -3.32
C THR A 174 -14.68 5.53 -3.87
N ASP A 175 -15.73 5.84 -4.62
CA ASP A 175 -16.45 4.84 -5.40
C ASP A 175 -15.55 4.34 -6.53
N PRO A 176 -15.22 3.02 -6.62
CA PRO A 176 -14.36 2.45 -7.66
C PRO A 176 -14.90 2.65 -9.09
N ARG A 177 -16.18 2.98 -9.22
CA ARG A 177 -16.86 3.21 -10.50
C ARG A 177 -17.44 4.62 -10.61
N ALA A 178 -16.88 5.54 -9.81
CA ALA A 178 -17.23 6.96 -9.81
C ALA A 178 -17.22 7.57 -11.23
N GLU A 179 -18.22 8.34 -11.55
CA GLU A 179 -18.26 9.17 -12.76
C GLU A 179 -17.65 10.55 -12.51
N ASN A 180 -17.62 10.99 -11.23
CA ASN A 180 -17.06 12.26 -10.80
C ASN A 180 -16.14 12.06 -9.58
N ASP A 181 -15.18 12.96 -9.42
CA ASP A 181 -14.18 12.91 -8.33
C ASP A 181 -14.80 13.01 -6.92
N ASP A 182 -16.03 13.53 -6.81
CA ASP A 182 -16.77 13.71 -5.55
C ASP A 182 -17.76 12.56 -5.26
N ASP A 183 -17.77 11.50 -6.07
CA ASP A 183 -18.61 10.33 -5.83
C ASP A 183 -17.90 9.39 -4.86
N TYR A 184 -18.47 9.24 -3.67
CA TYR A 184 -17.91 8.41 -2.62
C TYR A 184 -18.75 7.14 -2.39
N LEU A 185 -18.09 6.01 -2.26
CA LEU A 185 -18.71 4.75 -1.82
C LEU A 185 -19.30 4.91 -0.41
N GLY A 186 -18.53 5.50 0.49
CA GLY A 186 -18.90 5.63 1.89
C GLY A 186 -17.84 6.34 2.71
N VAL A 187 -17.98 6.22 4.03
CA VAL A 187 -17.10 6.85 5.01
C VAL A 187 -16.64 5.84 6.04
N VAL A 188 -15.34 5.82 6.32
CA VAL A 188 -14.74 5.08 7.44
C VAL A 188 -14.44 6.03 8.58
N ALA A 189 -14.89 5.71 9.78
CA ALA A 189 -14.61 6.44 11.00
C ALA A 189 -13.33 5.89 11.66
N LEU A 190 -12.30 6.74 11.79
CA LEU A 190 -11.07 6.44 12.51
C LEU A 190 -11.06 7.10 13.88
N ASN A 191 -10.46 6.48 14.88
CA ASN A 191 -10.42 6.94 16.25
C ASN A 191 -9.00 6.88 16.82
N GLY A 192 -8.55 7.99 17.38
CA GLY A 192 -7.20 8.06 17.92
C GLY A 192 -6.12 8.05 16.83
N THR A 193 -5.14 7.18 16.98
CA THR A 193 -4.04 7.00 16.02
C THR A 193 -4.27 5.71 15.25
N GLU A 194 -4.64 5.81 14.00
CA GLU A 194 -4.93 4.69 13.10
C GLU A 194 -4.44 5.03 11.68
N PHE A 195 -4.22 3.99 10.89
CA PHE A 195 -3.80 4.10 9.50
C PHE A 195 -4.84 3.45 8.59
N LEU A 196 -5.15 4.12 7.49
CA LEU A 196 -6.04 3.62 6.45
C LEU A 196 -5.31 3.65 5.12
N SER A 197 -5.33 2.53 4.39
CA SER A 197 -4.84 2.48 3.03
C SER A 197 -5.85 1.86 2.08
N THR A 198 -5.90 2.41 0.86
CA THR A 198 -6.78 1.91 -0.21
C THR A 198 -5.97 1.53 -1.44
N SER A 199 -6.25 0.34 -1.96
CA SER A 199 -5.76 -0.16 -3.25
C SER A 199 -6.93 -0.36 -4.20
N GLY A 200 -6.86 0.19 -5.42
CA GLY A 200 -7.95 0.12 -6.38
C GLY A 200 -7.50 0.09 -7.84
N ASP A 201 -8.30 -0.56 -8.69
CA ASP A 201 -8.06 -0.69 -10.13
C ASP A 201 -8.32 0.59 -10.93
N TYR A 202 -8.89 1.59 -10.26
CA TYR A 202 -9.33 2.85 -10.83
C TYR A 202 -8.33 4.00 -10.65
N GLU A 203 -7.32 3.84 -9.81
CA GLU A 203 -6.36 4.91 -9.52
C GLU A 203 -5.38 5.15 -10.67
N LYS A 204 -4.77 4.08 -11.16
CA LYS A 204 -3.74 4.13 -12.20
C LYS A 204 -3.93 2.97 -13.16
N TYR A 205 -4.34 3.26 -14.38
CA TYR A 205 -4.61 2.26 -15.42
C TYR A 205 -4.53 2.87 -16.82
N PHE A 206 -4.45 2.01 -17.81
CA PHE A 206 -4.74 2.35 -19.20
C PHE A 206 -5.76 1.38 -19.79
N ILE A 207 -6.34 1.73 -20.92
CA ILE A 207 -7.29 0.89 -21.64
C ILE A 207 -6.72 0.55 -23.01
N GLU A 208 -6.64 -0.75 -23.32
CA GLU A 208 -6.26 -1.25 -24.63
C GLU A 208 -7.27 -2.32 -25.07
N ASP A 209 -7.79 -2.21 -26.29
CA ASP A 209 -8.84 -3.08 -26.84
C ASP A 209 -10.07 -3.28 -25.92
N GLY A 210 -10.44 -2.24 -25.17
CA GLY A 210 -11.57 -2.24 -24.22
C GLY A 210 -11.29 -2.96 -22.90
N VAL A 211 -10.08 -3.42 -22.66
CA VAL A 211 -9.64 -4.03 -21.39
C VAL A 211 -8.90 -2.99 -20.54
N ARG A 212 -9.25 -2.91 -19.25
CA ARG A 212 -8.54 -2.09 -18.27
C ARG A 212 -7.34 -2.86 -17.72
N TYR A 213 -6.16 -2.24 -17.80
CA TYR A 213 -4.91 -2.74 -17.23
C TYR A 213 -4.46 -1.79 -16.13
N HIS A 214 -4.61 -2.19 -14.88
CA HIS A 214 -4.27 -1.37 -13.71
C HIS A 214 -2.90 -1.75 -13.13
N HIS A 215 -2.36 -0.89 -12.27
CA HIS A 215 -0.98 -0.98 -11.77
C HIS A 215 -0.74 -2.03 -10.67
N ILE A 216 -1.78 -2.66 -10.12
CA ILE A 216 -1.63 -3.67 -9.07
C ILE A 216 -1.42 -5.03 -9.75
N MET A 217 -0.17 -5.49 -9.74
CA MET A 217 0.23 -6.72 -10.43
C MET A 217 0.07 -7.96 -9.54
N ASP A 218 -0.34 -9.06 -10.15
CA ASP A 218 -0.23 -10.39 -9.57
C ASP A 218 1.20 -10.93 -9.80
N PRO A 219 2.00 -11.10 -8.72
CA PRO A 219 3.38 -11.56 -8.86
C PRO A 219 3.53 -12.96 -9.47
N SER A 220 2.48 -13.77 -9.43
CA SER A 220 2.49 -15.13 -9.98
C SER A 220 2.35 -15.16 -11.51
N THR A 221 1.72 -14.14 -12.09
CA THR A 221 1.43 -14.07 -13.53
C THR A 221 2.16 -12.94 -14.26
N GLY A 222 2.53 -11.88 -13.53
CA GLY A 222 3.08 -10.64 -14.09
C GLY A 222 2.03 -9.77 -14.79
N TYR A 223 0.75 -10.11 -14.72
CA TYR A 223 -0.37 -9.31 -15.21
C TYR A 223 -1.05 -8.55 -14.07
N PRO A 224 -1.84 -7.49 -14.40
CA PRO A 224 -2.75 -6.90 -13.43
C PRO A 224 -3.63 -7.98 -12.77
N ALA A 225 -3.79 -7.89 -11.45
CA ALA A 225 -4.53 -8.88 -10.67
C ALA A 225 -6.00 -8.98 -11.13
N LYS A 226 -6.54 -10.19 -11.13
CA LYS A 226 -7.93 -10.48 -11.53
C LYS A 226 -8.63 -11.29 -10.43
N SER A 227 -8.75 -10.71 -9.26
CA SER A 227 -9.40 -11.32 -8.10
C SER A 227 -10.92 -11.10 -8.04
N GLY A 228 -11.49 -10.32 -8.97
CA GLY A 228 -12.88 -9.87 -8.94
C GLY A 228 -13.10 -8.65 -8.04
N VAL A 229 -12.03 -8.15 -7.39
CA VAL A 229 -12.09 -6.98 -6.51
C VAL A 229 -11.69 -5.73 -7.28
N THR A 230 -12.42 -4.64 -7.08
CA THR A 230 -12.18 -3.32 -7.69
C THR A 230 -11.54 -2.32 -6.74
N GLY A 231 -11.73 -2.53 -5.44
CA GLY A 231 -11.15 -1.71 -4.39
C GLY A 231 -11.04 -2.46 -3.07
N VAL A 232 -9.99 -2.20 -2.32
CA VAL A 232 -9.77 -2.69 -0.95
C VAL A 232 -9.31 -1.54 -0.09
N THR A 233 -9.99 -1.30 1.03
CA THR A 233 -9.56 -0.36 2.07
C THR A 233 -9.24 -1.13 3.34
N VAL A 234 -8.08 -0.91 3.90
CA VAL A 234 -7.58 -1.55 5.13
C VAL A 234 -7.33 -0.51 6.20
N VAL A 235 -7.72 -0.82 7.44
CA VAL A 235 -7.39 -0.05 8.64
C VAL A 235 -6.59 -0.93 9.58
N CYS A 236 -5.45 -0.45 10.03
CA CYS A 236 -4.60 -1.14 11.02
C CYS A 236 -3.70 -0.16 11.80
N ASP A 237 -2.78 -0.71 12.60
CA ASP A 237 -1.99 0.05 13.57
C ASP A 237 -0.74 0.70 12.98
N THR A 238 -0.29 0.31 11.78
CA THR A 238 0.90 0.89 11.10
C THR A 238 0.62 1.20 9.64
N GLY A 239 1.26 2.27 9.14
CA GLY A 239 1.10 2.69 7.75
C GLY A 239 1.68 1.69 6.76
N LEU A 240 2.88 1.15 7.05
CA LEU A 240 3.51 0.13 6.23
C LEU A 240 2.59 -1.08 6.03
N GLU A 241 2.01 -1.60 7.13
CA GLU A 241 1.12 -2.76 7.06
C GLU A 241 -0.19 -2.42 6.33
N ALA A 242 -0.78 -1.23 6.56
CA ALA A 242 -1.97 -0.80 5.85
C ALA A 242 -1.78 -0.82 4.34
N ASP A 243 -0.68 -0.22 3.84
CA ASP A 243 -0.35 -0.18 2.41
C ASP A 243 -0.12 -1.59 1.84
N ALA A 244 0.72 -2.39 2.51
CA ALA A 244 1.06 -3.73 2.04
C ALA A 244 -0.15 -4.68 2.06
N LEU A 245 -0.97 -4.63 3.14
CA LEU A 245 -2.17 -5.46 3.29
C LEU A 245 -3.24 -5.09 2.26
N SER A 246 -3.47 -3.80 1.98
CA SER A 246 -4.44 -3.40 0.95
C SER A 246 -4.08 -3.96 -0.42
N THR A 247 -2.78 -3.93 -0.77
CA THR A 247 -2.25 -4.51 -2.02
C THR A 247 -2.36 -6.04 -2.02
N ALA A 248 -1.95 -6.72 -0.94
CA ALA A 248 -2.07 -8.17 -0.82
C ALA A 248 -3.52 -8.64 -0.95
N CYS A 249 -4.43 -7.98 -0.23
CA CYS A 249 -5.87 -8.30 -0.23
C CYS A 249 -6.50 -8.07 -1.60
N PHE A 250 -6.07 -7.03 -2.32
CA PHE A 250 -6.53 -6.80 -3.69
C PHE A 250 -6.17 -7.97 -4.62
N VAL A 251 -4.96 -8.51 -4.50
CA VAL A 251 -4.51 -9.67 -5.29
C VAL A 251 -5.18 -10.97 -4.85
N LEU A 252 -5.39 -11.17 -3.54
CA LEU A 252 -5.98 -12.38 -2.96
C LEU A 252 -7.49 -12.50 -3.18
N GLY A 253 -8.19 -11.37 -3.31
CA GLY A 253 -9.66 -11.32 -3.30
C GLY A 253 -10.25 -11.37 -1.90
N VAL A 254 -11.60 -11.37 -1.82
CA VAL A 254 -12.35 -11.20 -0.56
C VAL A 254 -12.00 -12.23 0.49
N GLU A 255 -12.19 -13.54 0.19
CA GLU A 255 -12.08 -14.60 1.19
C GLU A 255 -10.66 -14.70 1.79
N LYS A 256 -9.65 -14.86 0.92
CA LYS A 256 -8.24 -15.00 1.37
C LYS A 256 -7.69 -13.70 1.93
N GLY A 257 -8.14 -12.56 1.40
CA GLY A 257 -7.78 -11.25 1.93
C GLY A 257 -8.30 -11.07 3.35
N ALA A 258 -9.55 -11.45 3.64
CA ALA A 258 -10.12 -11.39 4.97
C ALA A 258 -9.38 -12.32 5.97
N GLU A 259 -8.98 -13.53 5.55
CA GLU A 259 -8.14 -14.43 6.35
C GLU A 259 -6.77 -13.80 6.69
N LEU A 260 -6.15 -13.14 5.72
CA LEU A 260 -4.89 -12.42 5.93
C LEU A 260 -5.07 -11.28 6.92
N LEU A 261 -6.11 -10.43 6.76
CA LEU A 261 -6.40 -9.33 7.68
C LEU A 261 -6.61 -9.81 9.11
N LYS A 262 -7.33 -10.92 9.31
CA LYS A 262 -7.54 -11.54 10.62
C LYS A 262 -6.20 -11.90 11.31
N THR A 263 -5.20 -12.35 10.54
CA THR A 263 -3.86 -12.67 11.05
C THR A 263 -3.14 -11.43 11.60
N TYR A 264 -3.39 -10.28 11.00
CA TYR A 264 -2.79 -8.99 11.37
C TYR A 264 -3.66 -8.17 12.34
N GLY A 265 -4.85 -8.65 12.70
CA GLY A 265 -5.80 -7.89 13.52
C GLY A 265 -6.29 -6.61 12.83
N ALA A 266 -6.25 -6.58 11.50
CA ALA A 266 -6.62 -5.44 10.68
C ALA A 266 -8.09 -5.53 10.21
N ASP A 267 -8.71 -4.37 9.99
CA ASP A 267 -10.07 -4.26 9.46
C ASP A 267 -10.04 -3.99 7.95
N GLY A 268 -10.95 -4.60 7.20
CA GLY A 268 -11.01 -4.48 5.75
C GLY A 268 -12.39 -4.26 5.17
N LEU A 269 -12.40 -3.47 4.10
CA LEU A 269 -13.53 -3.27 3.20
C LEU A 269 -13.09 -3.69 1.80
N PHE A 270 -13.87 -4.53 1.13
CA PHE A 270 -13.65 -4.97 -0.25
C PHE A 270 -14.84 -4.58 -1.10
N VAL A 271 -14.56 -4.18 -2.32
CA VAL A 271 -15.59 -3.87 -3.33
C VAL A 271 -15.35 -4.74 -4.54
N ASP A 272 -16.38 -5.42 -5.05
CA ASP A 272 -16.28 -6.24 -6.25
C ASP A 272 -16.83 -5.56 -7.52
N GLU A 273 -16.74 -6.27 -8.65
CA GLU A 273 -17.21 -5.81 -9.96
C GLU A 273 -18.74 -5.76 -10.06
N ASP A 274 -19.45 -6.48 -9.19
CA ASP A 274 -20.91 -6.58 -9.15
C ASP A 274 -21.55 -5.57 -8.17
N HIS A 275 -20.77 -4.59 -7.67
CA HIS A 275 -21.18 -3.57 -6.72
C HIS A 275 -21.55 -4.09 -5.33
N HIS A 276 -20.93 -5.19 -4.89
CA HIS A 276 -21.03 -5.64 -3.52
C HIS A 276 -19.88 -5.11 -2.67
N VAL A 277 -20.20 -4.82 -1.42
CA VAL A 277 -19.25 -4.36 -0.40
C VAL A 277 -19.15 -5.40 0.70
N TYR A 278 -17.98 -5.97 0.91
CA TYR A 278 -17.71 -6.95 1.96
C TYR A 278 -16.91 -6.31 3.08
N LEU A 279 -17.33 -6.52 4.32
CA LEU A 279 -16.75 -5.89 5.50
C LEU A 279 -16.30 -6.93 6.52
N THR A 280 -15.08 -6.79 7.05
CA THR A 280 -14.69 -7.50 8.27
C THR A 280 -15.54 -7.03 9.46
N GLU A 281 -15.59 -7.79 10.53
CA GLU A 281 -16.45 -7.47 11.69
C GLU A 281 -16.12 -6.10 12.29
N GLY A 282 -14.83 -5.76 12.46
CA GLY A 282 -14.43 -4.44 12.96
C GLY A 282 -14.73 -3.31 11.97
N MET A 283 -14.68 -3.59 10.65
CA MET A 283 -15.03 -2.59 9.65
C MET A 283 -16.54 -2.29 9.64
N LYS A 284 -17.40 -3.24 9.95
CA LYS A 284 -18.87 -3.03 10.07
C LYS A 284 -19.22 -1.94 11.10
N GLU A 285 -18.44 -1.86 12.17
CA GLU A 285 -18.69 -0.89 13.24
C GLU A 285 -18.30 0.55 12.87
N ARG A 286 -17.43 0.73 11.87
CA ARG A 286 -16.84 2.02 11.48
C ARG A 286 -17.17 2.50 10.09
N PHE A 287 -17.74 1.67 9.22
CA PHE A 287 -18.08 2.05 7.85
C PHE A 287 -19.56 2.43 7.71
N SER A 288 -19.81 3.50 6.95
CA SER A 288 -21.15 3.93 6.55
C SER A 288 -21.21 4.03 5.03
N LEU A 289 -22.02 3.17 4.40
CA LEU A 289 -22.28 3.20 2.95
C LEU A 289 -23.07 4.46 2.59
N LEU A 290 -22.67 5.17 1.53
CA LEU A 290 -23.35 6.35 1.01
C LEU A 290 -23.89 6.13 -0.41
N ALA A 291 -23.26 5.29 -1.20
CA ALA A 291 -23.64 5.02 -2.59
C ALA A 291 -24.79 4.03 -2.67
N ASP A 292 -25.96 4.47 -3.15
CA ASP A 292 -27.18 3.65 -3.26
C ASP A 292 -27.06 2.50 -4.29
N SER A 293 -26.06 2.56 -5.18
CA SER A 293 -25.79 1.54 -6.20
C SER A 293 -25.07 0.30 -5.67
N TYR A 294 -24.64 0.30 -4.41
CA TYR A 294 -23.92 -0.80 -3.77
C TYR A 294 -24.74 -1.47 -2.67
N SER A 295 -24.47 -2.75 -2.43
CA SER A 295 -25.03 -3.49 -1.30
C SER A 295 -23.93 -4.05 -0.41
N VAL A 296 -24.17 -4.08 0.90
CA VAL A 296 -23.26 -4.71 1.86
C VAL A 296 -23.62 -6.20 1.97
N GLU A 297 -22.63 -7.05 1.76
CA GLU A 297 -22.72 -8.50 1.85
C GLU A 297 -21.85 -9.02 3.02
N ASP A 298 -22.21 -10.17 3.57
CA ASP A 298 -21.42 -10.82 4.60
C ASP A 298 -20.18 -11.48 3.98
N ILE A 299 -19.01 -11.31 4.64
CA ILE A 299 -17.86 -12.15 4.33
C ILE A 299 -18.18 -13.55 4.81
N LEU A 300 -18.07 -14.53 3.92
CA LEU A 300 -18.19 -15.93 4.29
C LEU A 300 -17.02 -16.32 5.21
N GLU A 301 -17.32 -16.66 6.46
CA GLU A 301 -16.36 -17.12 7.46
C GLU A 301 -15.75 -18.50 7.13
#